data_07f9d2242cb4d7aa620f1fa772212cd2
#
_entry.id   07f9d2242cb4d7aa620f1fa772212cd2
#
_cell.length_a   1.000
_cell.length_b   1.000
_cell.length_c   1.000
_cell.angle_alpha   90.00
_cell.angle_beta   90.00
_cell.angle_gamma   90.00
#
_symmetry.space_group_name_H-M   'P 1'
#
loop_
_entity.id
_entity.type
_entity.pdbx_description
1 polymer ?
#
loop_
_entity_poly.entity_id
_entity_poly.type
_entity_poly.pdbx_seq_one_letter_code
_entity_poly.pdbx_strand_id
1 'polypeptide(L)' 'MALEIIEVPITGKMIEIKVRVGSQVKEGDVICTLESMKMENPILSPVSGTVKEIRVSPAQVVKAGEVIAIIEY' A
#
# COMPACT_ATOMS: atom_id res chain seq x y z
N MET A 1 10.85 -0.46 17.98
CA MET A 1 9.84 -0.22 16.94
C MET A 1 10.44 -0.42 15.58
N ALA A 2 9.78 -1.17 14.73
CA ALA A 2 10.25 -1.44 13.39
C ALA A 2 9.34 -0.75 12.37
N LEU A 3 9.90 -0.48 11.20
CA LEU A 3 9.16 0.10 10.09
C LEU A 3 9.17 -0.88 8.93
N GLU A 4 7.98 -1.12 8.37
CA GLU A 4 7.85 -1.92 7.17
C GLU A 4 7.49 -0.98 6.03
N ILE A 5 8.34 -0.94 5.00
CA ILE A 5 8.13 -0.10 3.84
C ILE A 5 7.41 -0.95 2.79
N ILE A 6 6.21 -0.51 2.39
CA ILE A 6 5.44 -1.22 1.38
C ILE A 6 5.67 -0.51 0.04
N GLU A 7 6.25 -1.24 -0.90
CA GLU A 7 6.61 -0.70 -2.21
C GLU A 7 5.67 -1.21 -3.29
N VAL A 8 5.55 -0.43 -4.36
CA VAL A 8 4.81 -0.81 -5.56
C VAL A 8 5.52 -2.01 -6.20
N PRO A 9 4.85 -3.16 -6.34
CA PRO A 9 5.49 -4.35 -6.92
C PRO A 9 5.57 -4.34 -8.43
N ILE A 10 4.67 -3.61 -9.07
CA ILE A 10 4.59 -3.56 -10.54
C ILE A 10 4.02 -2.20 -10.92
N THR A 11 4.54 -1.60 -11.99
CA THR A 11 4.05 -0.32 -12.48
C THR A 11 2.58 -0.43 -12.86
N GLY A 12 1.78 0.54 -12.42
CA GLY A 12 0.34 0.54 -12.70
C GLY A 12 -0.34 1.78 -12.16
N LYS A 13 -1.66 1.70 -12.05
CA LYS A 13 -2.48 2.82 -11.57
C LYS A 13 -3.08 2.45 -10.22
N MET A 14 -2.93 3.35 -9.26
CA MET A 14 -3.56 3.18 -7.95
C MET A 14 -5.06 3.40 -8.09
N ILE A 15 -5.86 2.38 -7.76
CA ILE A 15 -7.31 2.47 -7.88
C ILE A 15 -7.92 2.99 -6.60
N GLU A 16 -7.62 2.30 -5.50
CA GLU A 16 -8.27 2.57 -4.23
C GLU A 16 -7.28 2.39 -3.09
N ILE A 17 -7.30 3.28 -2.12
CA ILE A 17 -6.51 3.18 -0.90
C ILE A 17 -7.49 2.90 0.23
N LYS A 18 -7.35 1.75 0.88
CA LYS A 18 -8.32 1.27 1.87
C LYS A 18 -7.97 1.64 3.31
N VAL A 19 -6.82 2.25 3.52
CA VAL A 19 -6.35 2.66 4.84
C VAL A 19 -5.92 4.11 4.82
N ARG A 20 -5.72 4.67 5.99
CA ARG A 20 -5.23 6.04 6.14
C ARG A 20 -4.20 6.08 7.27
N VAL A 21 -3.48 7.19 7.36
CA VAL A 21 -2.51 7.39 8.44
C VAL A 21 -3.25 7.22 9.77
N GLY A 22 -2.69 6.39 10.65
CA GLY A 22 -3.28 6.06 11.94
C GLY A 22 -4.11 4.79 11.95
N SER A 23 -4.45 4.23 10.78
CA SER A 23 -5.20 2.97 10.72
C SER A 23 -4.37 1.84 11.30
N GLN A 24 -5.04 0.94 12.03
CA GLN A 24 -4.40 -0.29 12.47
C GLN A 24 -4.71 -1.38 11.46
N VAL A 25 -3.68 -2.11 11.08
CA VAL A 25 -3.79 -3.18 10.09
C VAL A 25 -3.26 -4.47 10.68
N LYS A 26 -3.74 -5.57 10.16
CA LYS A 26 -3.24 -6.90 10.48
C LYS A 26 -2.54 -7.46 9.26
N GLU A 27 -1.61 -8.35 9.50
CA GLU A 27 -0.95 -9.07 8.41
C GLU A 27 -2.02 -9.69 7.50
N GLY A 28 -1.91 -9.43 6.19
CA GLY A 28 -2.87 -9.89 5.21
C GLY A 28 -4.00 -8.92 4.89
N ASP A 29 -4.14 -7.83 5.64
CA ASP A 29 -5.15 -6.82 5.32
C ASP A 29 -4.81 -6.11 4.03
N VAL A 30 -5.82 -5.75 3.25
CA VAL A 30 -5.63 -5.01 2.00
C VAL A 30 -5.35 -3.54 2.32
N ILE A 31 -4.19 -3.06 1.90
CA ILE A 31 -3.80 -1.65 2.05
C ILE A 31 -4.39 -0.82 0.92
N CYS A 32 -4.27 -1.32 -0.30
CA CYS A 32 -4.74 -0.62 -1.50
C CYS A 32 -4.87 -1.61 -2.65
N THR A 33 -5.47 -1.14 -3.74
CA THR A 33 -5.63 -1.93 -4.95
C THR A 33 -4.93 -1.22 -6.11
N LEU A 34 -4.13 -1.97 -6.83
CA LEU A 34 -3.34 -1.49 -7.96
C LEU A 34 -3.82 -2.16 -9.24
N GLU A 35 -4.10 -1.37 -10.27
CA GLU A 35 -4.44 -1.90 -11.58
C GLU A 35 -3.20 -1.95 -12.45
N SER A 36 -2.92 -3.13 -13.00
CA SER A 36 -1.83 -3.34 -13.94
C SER A 36 -2.27 -4.40 -14.94
N MET A 37 -2.03 -4.14 -16.22
CA MET A 37 -2.37 -5.08 -17.31
C MET A 37 -3.86 -5.47 -17.28
N LYS A 38 -4.73 -4.50 -17.00
CA LYS A 38 -6.20 -4.69 -16.95
C LYS A 38 -6.65 -5.62 -15.83
N MET A 39 -5.78 -5.86 -14.84
CA MET A 39 -6.11 -6.69 -13.68
C MET A 39 -5.95 -5.87 -12.41
N GLU A 40 -6.83 -6.11 -11.45
CA GLU A 40 -6.72 -5.47 -10.14
C GLU A 40 -5.91 -6.37 -9.23
N ASN A 41 -4.91 -5.78 -8.60
CA ASN A 41 -4.00 -6.49 -7.71
C ASN A 41 -4.09 -5.88 -6.32
N PRO A 42 -4.56 -6.62 -5.31
CA PRO A 42 -4.57 -6.10 -3.95
C PRO A 42 -3.15 -6.10 -3.38
N ILE A 43 -2.81 -5.03 -2.69
CA ILE A 43 -1.54 -4.94 -1.98
C ILE A 43 -1.84 -5.18 -0.51
N LEU A 44 -1.25 -6.23 0.04
CA LEU A 44 -1.52 -6.67 1.41
C LEU A 44 -0.44 -6.20 2.36
N SER A 45 -0.83 -5.96 3.61
CA SER A 45 0.15 -5.64 4.63
C SER A 45 0.91 -6.91 5.03
N PRO A 46 2.23 -6.89 4.99
CA PRO A 46 3.03 -8.05 5.42
C PRO A 46 3.18 -8.15 6.92
N VAL A 47 2.73 -7.15 7.66
CA VAL A 47 2.87 -7.11 9.12
C VAL A 47 1.60 -6.54 9.75
N SER A 48 1.43 -6.81 11.04
CA SER A 48 0.39 -6.18 11.85
C SER A 48 0.99 -4.95 12.51
N GLY A 49 0.35 -3.80 12.37
CA GLY A 49 0.87 -2.56 12.92
C GLY A 49 0.00 -1.37 12.62
N THR A 50 0.58 -0.19 12.68
CA THR A 50 -0.13 1.08 12.46
C THR A 50 0.41 1.77 11.22
N VAL A 51 -0.48 2.24 10.38
CA VAL A 51 -0.08 2.99 9.17
C VAL A 51 0.50 4.33 9.63
N LYS A 52 1.78 4.52 9.36
CA LYS A 52 2.50 5.72 9.75
C LYS A 52 2.49 6.77 8.67
N GLU A 53 2.55 6.35 7.42
CA GLU A 53 2.67 7.25 6.29
C GLU A 53 2.05 6.62 5.04
N ILE A 54 1.41 7.44 4.21
CA ILE A 54 0.90 7.03 2.90
C ILE A 54 1.45 8.04 1.89
N ARG A 55 2.12 7.53 0.85
CA ARG A 55 2.80 8.37 -0.13
C ARG A 55 2.17 8.34 -1.52
N VAL A 56 1.00 7.74 -1.66
CA VAL A 56 0.30 7.65 -2.94
C VAL A 56 -1.12 8.15 -2.80
N SER A 57 -1.74 8.48 -3.93
CA SER A 57 -3.12 8.95 -3.98
C SER A 57 -3.92 8.10 -4.94
N PRO A 58 -5.26 8.04 -4.77
CA PRO A 58 -6.11 7.34 -5.74
C PRO A 58 -5.94 7.94 -7.13
N ALA A 59 -6.03 7.09 -8.15
CA ALA A 59 -5.90 7.44 -9.56
C ALA A 59 -4.49 7.84 -10.00
N GLN A 60 -3.51 7.79 -9.10
CA GLN A 60 -2.13 8.09 -9.43
C GLN A 60 -1.49 6.93 -10.17
N VAL A 61 -0.71 7.24 -11.21
CA VAL A 61 0.14 6.23 -11.86
C VAL A 61 1.41 6.10 -11.03
N VAL A 62 1.74 4.89 -10.65
CA VAL A 62 2.89 4.59 -9.79
C VAL A 62 3.83 3.63 -10.49
N LYS A 63 5.11 3.72 -10.18
CA LYS A 63 6.14 2.86 -10.77
C LYS A 63 6.63 1.86 -9.76
N ALA A 64 7.00 0.67 -10.23
CA ALA A 64 7.59 -0.36 -9.38
C ALA A 64 8.75 0.24 -8.57
N GLY A 65 8.75 -0.06 -7.28
CA GLY A 65 9.76 0.45 -6.35
C GLY A 65 9.38 1.72 -5.61
N GLU A 66 8.35 2.44 -6.05
CA GLU A 66 7.88 3.61 -5.30
C GLU A 66 7.26 3.16 -3.98
N VAL A 67 7.37 4.00 -2.97
CA VAL A 67 6.81 3.70 -1.65
C VAL A 67 5.32 3.99 -1.65
N ILE A 68 4.53 3.00 -1.25
CA ILE A 68 3.08 3.15 -1.06
C ILE A 68 2.80 3.68 0.34
N ALA A 69 3.30 2.98 1.34
CA ALA A 69 2.99 3.27 2.73
C ALA A 69 4.10 2.74 3.63
N ILE A 70 4.12 3.23 4.86
CA ILE A 70 5.04 2.77 5.89
C ILE A 70 4.19 2.34 7.08
N ILE A 71 4.42 1.11 7.54
CA ILE A 71 3.73 0.52 8.69
C ILE A 71 4.72 0.44 9.84
N GLU A 72 4.31 0.93 11.01
CA GLU A 72 5.10 0.82 12.23
C GLU A 72 4.60 -0.37 13.05
N TYR A 73 5.53 -1.19 13.50
CA TYR A 73 5.16 -2.38 14.27
C TYR A 73 6.20 -2.77 15.31
#